data_50de865b038a4779c78f89ef45dc0513
#
_entry.id   50de865b038a4779c78f89ef45dc0513
#
_cell.length_a   1.000
_cell.length_b   1.000
_cell.length_c   1.000
_cell.angle_alpha   90.00
_cell.angle_beta   90.00
_cell.angle_gamma   90.00
#
_symmetry.space_group_name_H-M   'P 1'
#
loop_
_entity.id
_entity.type
_entity.pdbx_description
1 polymer ?
#
loop_
_entity_poly.entity_id
_entity_poly.type
_entity_poly.pdbx_seq_one_letter_code
_entity_poly.pdbx_strand_id
1 'polypeptide(L)'
;MAQPFLIDIDRILSDKMGTKARYVPNFVVRYLKNIVHQDWLNEFIVQEGEKQGVQWLEDCIRHLDLHIEVVGKEHLPSDADGRRFTFVSNHPLGGADGVVLGAILGRHYNERVCYLANDLLMNLSGIAPLIVPINKTGREGRELSQRVSAAFAGDKHIIMFPAGLCSRRIDGKIQDIAWAKTFVTKSVEAQRDIVPIYFEGRNSDRFYRLAAWSKRLGIRFNLAMLFLVDELYRHRGGKFRVVIGKPIPHEEFTAARTPTAWAA
;
A
#
# COMPACT_ATOMS: atom_id res chain seq x y z
N MET A 1 3.74 6.40 -28.83
CA MET A 1 3.12 6.10 -27.52
C MET A 1 3.46 4.67 -27.17
N ALA A 2 4.03 4.41 -26.00
CA ALA A 2 4.29 3.03 -25.54
C ALA A 2 2.92 2.39 -25.24
N GLN A 3 2.70 1.15 -25.70
CA GLN A 3 1.49 0.43 -25.38
C GLN A 3 1.42 0.21 -23.85
N PRO A 4 0.27 0.42 -23.22
CA PRO A 4 0.12 0.20 -21.79
C PRO A 4 0.40 -1.28 -21.47
N PHE A 5 1.09 -1.52 -20.34
CA PHE A 5 1.37 -2.87 -19.88
C PHE A 5 0.08 -3.51 -19.38
N LEU A 6 -0.50 -4.38 -20.20
CA LEU A 6 -1.70 -5.14 -19.85
C LEU A 6 -1.35 -6.34 -18.97
N ILE A 7 -2.23 -6.65 -18.05
CA ILE A 7 -2.14 -7.85 -17.21
C ILE A 7 -2.59 -9.04 -18.05
N ASP A 8 -1.69 -9.99 -18.23
CA ASP A 8 -1.94 -11.25 -18.94
C ASP A 8 -1.49 -12.43 -18.06
N ILE A 9 -2.44 -13.14 -17.49
CA ILE A 9 -2.18 -14.27 -16.59
C ILE A 9 -1.48 -15.41 -17.33
N ASP A 10 -1.80 -15.65 -18.59
CA ASP A 10 -1.13 -16.72 -19.37
C ASP A 10 0.34 -16.38 -19.54
N ARG A 11 0.66 -15.15 -19.89
CA ARG A 11 2.03 -14.66 -20.00
C ARG A 11 2.77 -14.71 -18.66
N ILE A 12 2.14 -14.24 -17.58
CA ILE A 12 2.74 -14.26 -16.23
C ILE A 12 3.06 -15.70 -15.80
N LEU A 13 2.16 -16.65 -16.05
CA LEU A 13 2.40 -18.06 -15.76
C LEU A 13 3.54 -18.61 -16.61
N SER A 14 3.58 -18.29 -17.90
CA SER A 14 4.66 -18.69 -18.82
C SER A 14 6.01 -18.17 -18.35
N ASP A 15 6.09 -16.88 -18.00
CA ASP A 15 7.34 -16.23 -17.53
C ASP A 15 7.83 -16.82 -16.19
N LYS A 16 6.91 -17.17 -15.28
CA LYS A 16 7.24 -17.70 -13.95
C LYS A 16 7.54 -19.20 -13.95
N MET A 17 6.85 -19.98 -14.76
CA MET A 17 6.91 -21.45 -14.75
C MET A 17 7.62 -22.03 -15.99
N GLY A 18 7.91 -21.22 -16.99
CA GLY A 18 8.51 -21.67 -18.25
C GLY A 18 7.66 -22.75 -18.92
N THR A 19 8.30 -23.80 -19.39
CA THR A 19 7.62 -24.92 -20.05
C THR A 19 6.61 -25.66 -19.17
N LYS A 20 6.67 -25.49 -17.85
CA LYS A 20 5.71 -26.10 -16.91
C LYS A 20 4.34 -25.40 -16.93
N ALA A 21 4.25 -24.18 -17.43
CA ALA A 21 2.98 -23.43 -17.54
C ALA A 21 1.93 -24.20 -18.36
N ARG A 22 2.35 -24.95 -19.39
CA ARG A 22 1.46 -25.78 -20.24
C ARG A 22 0.71 -26.89 -19.49
N TYR A 23 1.19 -27.27 -18.32
CA TYR A 23 0.57 -28.29 -17.47
C TYR A 23 -0.44 -27.70 -16.47
N VAL A 24 -0.56 -26.37 -16.40
CA VAL A 24 -1.56 -25.73 -15.55
C VAL A 24 -2.95 -25.94 -16.19
N PRO A 25 -3.88 -26.59 -15.49
CA PRO A 25 -5.20 -26.85 -16.05
C PRO A 25 -5.94 -25.55 -16.40
N ASN A 26 -6.67 -25.54 -17.52
CA ASN A 26 -7.42 -24.35 -17.98
C ASN A 26 -8.38 -23.78 -16.94
N PHE A 27 -8.98 -24.62 -16.08
CA PHE A 27 -9.85 -24.14 -15.02
C PHE A 27 -9.10 -23.32 -13.98
N VAL A 28 -7.82 -23.66 -13.69
CA VAL A 28 -6.96 -22.88 -12.77
C VAL A 28 -6.63 -21.53 -13.40
N VAL A 29 -6.24 -21.51 -14.68
CA VAL A 29 -5.94 -20.26 -15.39
C VAL A 29 -7.18 -19.35 -15.40
N ARG A 30 -8.35 -19.89 -15.72
CA ARG A 30 -9.62 -19.15 -15.68
C ARG A 30 -9.93 -18.63 -14.29
N TYR A 31 -9.70 -19.43 -13.27
CA TYR A 31 -9.89 -19.02 -11.87
C TYR A 31 -8.96 -17.87 -11.50
N LEU A 32 -7.69 -17.92 -11.89
CA LEU A 32 -6.72 -16.83 -11.65
C LEU A 32 -7.14 -15.54 -12.37
N LYS A 33 -7.53 -15.63 -13.66
CA LYS A 33 -8.05 -14.47 -14.42
C LYS A 33 -9.25 -13.82 -13.72
N ASN A 34 -10.18 -14.66 -13.22
CA ASN A 34 -11.35 -14.17 -12.49
C ASN A 34 -11.00 -13.50 -11.15
N ILE A 35 -10.05 -14.04 -10.40
CA ILE A 35 -9.65 -13.47 -9.09
C ILE A 35 -8.91 -12.14 -9.26
N VAL A 36 -8.07 -12.02 -10.29
CA VAL A 36 -7.39 -10.75 -10.57
C VAL A 36 -8.26 -9.80 -11.38
N HIS A 37 -9.49 -10.20 -11.73
CA HIS A 37 -10.40 -9.40 -12.55
C HIS A 37 -9.70 -8.82 -13.80
N GLN A 38 -8.98 -9.69 -14.52
CA GLN A 38 -8.05 -9.32 -15.58
C GLN A 38 -8.67 -8.35 -16.59
N ASP A 39 -9.87 -8.63 -17.07
CA ASP A 39 -10.52 -7.82 -18.10
C ASP A 39 -10.86 -6.42 -17.58
N TRP A 40 -11.40 -6.35 -16.36
CA TRP A 40 -11.73 -5.09 -15.70
C TRP A 40 -10.49 -4.24 -15.40
N LEU A 41 -9.39 -4.86 -14.93
CA LEU A 41 -8.13 -4.15 -14.71
C LEU A 41 -7.54 -3.65 -16.03
N ASN A 42 -7.59 -4.46 -17.07
CA ASN A 42 -7.08 -4.06 -18.38
C ASN A 42 -7.90 -2.94 -19.00
N GLU A 43 -9.23 -2.95 -18.83
CA GLU A 43 -10.08 -1.84 -19.23
C GLU A 43 -9.67 -0.54 -18.53
N PHE A 44 -9.50 -0.58 -17.21
CA PHE A 44 -9.00 0.56 -16.46
C PHE A 44 -7.61 1.02 -16.92
N ILE A 45 -6.67 0.09 -17.15
CA ILE A 45 -5.32 0.40 -17.63
C ILE A 45 -5.35 1.05 -19.01
N VAL A 46 -6.25 0.62 -19.91
CA VAL A 46 -6.40 1.23 -21.24
C VAL A 46 -7.00 2.63 -21.14
N GLN A 47 -8.01 2.80 -20.30
CA GLN A 47 -8.69 4.10 -20.14
C GLN A 47 -7.80 5.15 -19.48
N GLU A 48 -7.01 4.76 -18.48
CA GLU A 48 -6.25 5.67 -17.61
C GLU A 48 -4.72 5.49 -17.73
N GLY A 49 -4.25 4.69 -18.69
CA GLY A 49 -2.85 4.23 -18.78
C GLY A 49 -1.81 5.31 -19.05
N GLU A 50 -2.21 6.51 -19.48
CA GLU A 50 -1.30 7.64 -19.66
C GLU A 50 -1.14 8.49 -18.39
N LYS A 51 -2.05 8.34 -17.42
CA LYS A 51 -2.02 9.09 -16.18
C LYS A 51 -1.12 8.44 -15.15
N GLN A 52 -0.50 9.26 -14.33
CA GLN A 52 0.45 8.82 -13.31
C GLN A 52 0.29 9.63 -12.03
N GLY A 53 0.88 9.12 -10.95
CA GLY A 53 0.93 9.82 -9.68
C GLY A 53 -0.44 9.98 -9.03
N VAL A 54 -0.69 11.14 -8.47
CA VAL A 54 -1.90 11.43 -7.69
C VAL A 54 -3.15 11.39 -8.58
N GLN A 55 -3.06 11.88 -9.79
CA GLN A 55 -4.19 11.85 -10.72
C GLN A 55 -4.65 10.42 -11.01
N TRP A 56 -3.72 9.49 -11.21
CA TRP A 56 -4.06 8.08 -11.40
C TRP A 56 -4.77 7.49 -10.17
N LEU A 57 -4.34 7.86 -8.95
CA LEU A 57 -5.01 7.42 -7.72
C LEU A 57 -6.45 7.98 -7.60
N GLU A 58 -6.67 9.23 -8.00
CA GLU A 58 -8.01 9.84 -8.03
C GLU A 58 -8.91 9.13 -9.05
N ASP A 59 -8.35 8.74 -10.20
CA ASP A 59 -9.07 7.99 -11.22
C ASP A 59 -9.40 6.57 -10.74
N CYS A 60 -8.51 5.93 -9.99
CA CYS A 60 -8.82 4.68 -9.30
C CYS A 60 -10.03 4.83 -8.36
N ILE A 61 -10.06 5.89 -7.54
CA ILE A 61 -11.19 6.16 -6.64
C ILE A 61 -12.49 6.31 -7.43
N ARG A 62 -12.46 7.07 -8.54
CA ARG A 62 -13.62 7.30 -9.40
C ARG A 62 -14.07 6.02 -10.10
N HIS A 63 -13.14 5.26 -10.67
CA HIS A 63 -13.44 4.01 -11.37
C HIS A 63 -13.99 2.93 -10.43
N LEU A 64 -13.55 2.92 -9.17
CA LEU A 64 -14.05 2.06 -8.11
C LEU A 64 -15.33 2.60 -7.44
N ASP A 65 -15.77 3.81 -7.79
CA ASP A 65 -16.91 4.50 -7.16
C ASP A 65 -16.80 4.53 -5.62
N LEU A 66 -15.61 4.88 -5.10
CA LEU A 66 -15.39 4.91 -3.65
C LEU A 66 -15.86 6.23 -3.05
N HIS A 67 -16.64 6.13 -1.98
CA HIS A 67 -17.12 7.26 -1.21
C HIS A 67 -16.28 7.43 0.06
N ILE A 68 -15.57 8.55 0.19
CA ILE A 68 -14.61 8.76 1.26
C ILE A 68 -15.07 9.88 2.19
N GLU A 69 -15.27 9.54 3.45
CA GLU A 69 -15.44 10.51 4.54
C GLU A 69 -14.07 10.77 5.18
N VAL A 70 -13.64 12.02 5.23
CA VAL A 70 -12.40 12.42 5.90
C VAL A 70 -12.71 13.22 7.15
N VAL A 71 -12.30 12.72 8.30
CA VAL A 71 -12.43 13.35 9.62
C VAL A 71 -11.06 13.83 10.07
N GLY A 72 -11.00 15.01 10.66
CA GLY A 72 -9.74 15.60 11.14
C GLY A 72 -8.87 16.16 10.02
N LYS A 73 -9.44 16.55 8.88
CA LYS A 73 -8.70 17.17 7.77
C LYS A 73 -7.96 18.44 8.22
N GLU A 74 -8.48 19.14 9.20
CA GLU A 74 -7.87 20.30 9.84
C GLU A 74 -6.59 19.98 10.61
N HIS A 75 -6.31 18.72 10.88
CA HIS A 75 -5.06 18.26 11.48
C HIS A 75 -3.92 18.10 10.48
N LEU A 76 -4.19 18.18 9.16
CA LEU A 76 -3.13 18.16 8.19
C LEU A 76 -2.24 19.40 8.34
N PRO A 77 -0.97 19.23 8.73
CA PRO A 77 -0.09 20.37 8.98
C PRO A 77 0.29 21.08 7.69
N SER A 78 0.47 22.40 7.76
CA SER A 78 1.03 23.17 6.65
C SER A 78 2.49 22.80 6.38
N ASP A 79 2.85 22.75 5.12
CA ASP A 79 4.24 22.56 4.66
C ASP A 79 4.82 23.82 4.01
N ALA A 80 4.17 24.97 4.20
CA ALA A 80 4.58 26.26 3.61
C ALA A 80 5.98 26.71 4.08
N ASP A 81 6.42 26.29 5.24
CA ASP A 81 7.74 26.53 5.83
C ASP A 81 8.79 25.46 5.44
N GLY A 82 8.47 24.61 4.47
CA GLY A 82 9.34 23.53 4.01
C GLY A 82 9.41 22.30 4.92
N ARG A 83 8.56 22.25 5.98
CA ARG A 83 8.48 21.04 6.83
C ARG A 83 7.97 19.85 6.05
N ARG A 84 8.40 18.68 6.48
CA ARG A 84 8.06 17.39 5.88
C ARG A 84 7.56 16.46 6.95
N PHE A 85 6.56 15.66 6.61
CA PHE A 85 5.82 14.83 7.56
C PHE A 85 5.92 13.36 7.17
N THR A 86 5.76 12.48 8.18
CA THR A 86 5.58 11.06 8.00
C THR A 86 4.15 10.69 8.36
N PHE A 87 3.36 10.32 7.38
CA PHE A 87 2.00 9.83 7.55
C PHE A 87 2.02 8.33 7.79
N VAL A 88 1.47 7.89 8.91
CA VAL A 88 1.43 6.47 9.28
C VAL A 88 0.00 6.00 9.44
N SER A 89 -0.34 4.89 8.82
CA SER A 89 -1.70 4.35 8.87
C SER A 89 -1.69 2.85 9.14
N ASN A 90 -2.77 2.37 9.77
CA ASN A 90 -3.13 0.97 9.68
C ASN A 90 -3.40 0.58 8.22
N HIS A 91 -3.36 -0.72 7.93
CA HIS A 91 -3.45 -1.23 6.56
C HIS A 91 -4.58 -2.28 6.42
N PRO A 92 -5.85 -1.88 6.62
CA PRO A 92 -6.94 -2.86 6.68
C PRO A 92 -7.22 -3.56 5.37
N LEU A 93 -7.08 -2.87 4.23
CA LEU A 93 -7.52 -3.36 2.92
C LEU A 93 -6.37 -3.86 2.04
N GLY A 94 -5.17 -3.30 2.19
CA GLY A 94 -4.00 -3.71 1.42
C GLY A 94 -3.93 -3.18 -0.02
N GLY A 95 -4.88 -2.36 -0.42
CA GLY A 95 -4.96 -1.76 -1.76
C GLY A 95 -5.72 -0.45 -1.75
N ALA A 96 -7.04 -0.49 -1.49
CA ALA A 96 -7.89 0.70 -1.52
C ALA A 96 -7.45 1.78 -0.51
N ASP A 97 -7.00 1.39 0.69
CA ASP A 97 -6.45 2.30 1.68
C ASP A 97 -5.21 3.05 1.16
N GLY A 98 -4.31 2.36 0.47
CA GLY A 98 -3.17 3.01 -0.19
C GLY A 98 -3.60 4.01 -1.25
N VAL A 99 -4.53 3.61 -2.14
CA VAL A 99 -5.06 4.49 -3.20
C VAL A 99 -5.69 5.74 -2.60
N VAL A 100 -6.56 5.57 -1.59
CA VAL A 100 -7.28 6.68 -0.96
C VAL A 100 -6.34 7.63 -0.23
N LEU A 101 -5.41 7.12 0.58
CA LEU A 101 -4.47 7.98 1.33
C LEU A 101 -3.56 8.77 0.38
N GLY A 102 -3.07 8.14 -0.69
CA GLY A 102 -2.24 8.85 -1.66
C GLY A 102 -2.97 9.93 -2.42
N ALA A 103 -4.24 9.69 -2.78
CA ALA A 103 -5.04 10.71 -3.42
C ALA A 103 -5.29 11.92 -2.49
N ILE A 104 -5.72 11.66 -1.24
CA ILE A 104 -6.00 12.72 -0.25
C ILE A 104 -4.75 13.53 0.04
N LEU A 105 -3.66 12.87 0.45
CA LEU A 105 -2.42 13.53 0.85
C LEU A 105 -1.70 14.14 -0.35
N GLY A 106 -1.69 13.43 -1.47
CA GLY A 106 -1.06 13.92 -2.69
C GLY A 106 -1.72 15.18 -3.21
N ARG A 107 -3.05 15.24 -3.19
CA ARG A 107 -3.78 16.48 -3.57
C ARG A 107 -3.52 17.61 -2.58
N HIS A 108 -3.48 17.32 -1.28
CA HIS A 108 -3.24 18.33 -0.25
C HIS A 108 -1.82 18.94 -0.34
N TYR A 109 -0.83 18.11 -0.65
CA TYR A 109 0.59 18.50 -0.68
C TYR A 109 1.16 18.67 -2.09
N ASN A 110 0.33 18.99 -3.08
CA ASN A 110 0.77 19.26 -4.46
C ASN A 110 1.69 18.16 -5.01
N GLU A 111 1.26 16.91 -4.88
CA GLU A 111 1.94 15.69 -5.34
C GLU A 111 3.29 15.39 -4.64
N ARG A 112 3.67 16.16 -3.63
CA ARG A 112 4.91 15.95 -2.86
C ARG A 112 4.78 14.83 -1.83
N VAL A 113 4.33 13.66 -2.27
CA VAL A 113 4.20 12.47 -1.44
C VAL A 113 4.92 11.28 -2.07
N CYS A 114 5.35 10.33 -1.24
CA CYS A 114 5.83 9.04 -1.71
C CYS A 114 5.53 7.94 -0.68
N TYR A 115 5.48 6.69 -1.17
CA TYR A 115 5.30 5.51 -0.35
C TYR A 115 6.59 4.74 -0.19
N LEU A 116 6.84 4.23 1.00
CA LEU A 116 7.77 3.12 1.17
C LEU A 116 6.98 1.82 1.01
N ALA A 117 7.07 1.19 -0.15
CA ALA A 117 6.23 0.05 -0.49
C ALA A 117 6.98 -1.04 -1.27
N ASN A 118 6.34 -2.21 -1.42
CA ASN A 118 6.92 -3.33 -2.14
C ASN A 118 7.19 -2.96 -3.61
N ASP A 119 8.33 -3.39 -4.14
CA ASP A 119 8.79 -3.16 -5.52
C ASP A 119 7.82 -3.72 -6.58
N LEU A 120 6.99 -4.70 -6.24
CA LEU A 120 5.96 -5.20 -7.16
C LEU A 120 5.01 -4.09 -7.64
N LEU A 121 4.80 -3.04 -6.83
CA LEU A 121 3.97 -1.89 -7.22
C LEU A 121 4.61 -1.04 -8.32
N MET A 122 5.92 -1.15 -8.54
CA MET A 122 6.60 -0.50 -9.68
C MET A 122 6.11 -1.01 -11.04
N ASN A 123 5.51 -2.20 -11.09
CA ASN A 123 4.92 -2.74 -12.32
C ASN A 123 3.59 -2.06 -12.70
N LEU A 124 3.00 -1.29 -11.79
CA LEU A 124 1.82 -0.46 -12.05
C LEU A 124 2.29 0.95 -12.42
N SER A 125 2.37 1.24 -13.72
CA SER A 125 2.92 2.50 -14.25
C SER A 125 2.28 3.74 -13.63
N GLY A 126 0.98 3.68 -13.31
CA GLY A 126 0.25 4.81 -12.73
C GLY A 126 0.73 5.21 -11.33
N ILE A 127 1.04 4.24 -10.45
CA ILE A 127 1.50 4.54 -9.09
C ILE A 127 3.02 4.57 -8.95
N ALA A 128 3.77 3.99 -9.91
CA ALA A 128 5.21 3.84 -9.85
C ALA A 128 5.98 5.14 -9.48
N PRO A 129 5.61 6.35 -9.97
CA PRO A 129 6.30 7.60 -9.61
C PRO A 129 6.20 7.98 -8.13
N LEU A 130 5.23 7.41 -7.41
CA LEU A 130 5.02 7.64 -5.98
C LEU A 130 5.73 6.59 -5.11
N ILE A 131 6.28 5.51 -5.68
CA ILE A 131 6.84 4.39 -4.93
C ILE A 131 8.35 4.54 -4.74
N VAL A 132 8.78 4.47 -3.50
CA VAL A 132 10.16 4.16 -3.13
C VAL A 132 10.20 2.67 -2.81
N PRO A 133 10.80 1.84 -3.69
CA PRO A 133 10.73 0.40 -3.57
C PRO A 133 11.55 -0.09 -2.37
N ILE A 134 10.89 -0.89 -1.52
CA ILE A 134 11.53 -1.59 -0.41
C ILE A 134 11.31 -3.09 -0.57
N ASN A 135 12.38 -3.85 -0.66
CA ASN A 135 12.35 -5.31 -0.67
C ASN A 135 12.83 -5.86 0.66
N LYS A 136 12.07 -6.81 1.21
CA LYS A 136 12.45 -7.53 2.43
C LYS A 136 13.27 -8.80 2.15
N THR A 137 13.46 -9.17 0.87
CA THR A 137 14.07 -10.44 0.48
C THR A 137 15.37 -10.19 -0.30
N GLY A 138 16.52 -10.56 0.30
CA GLY A 138 17.79 -10.62 -0.41
C GLY A 138 18.99 -10.01 0.33
N ARG A 139 20.16 -10.07 -0.29
CA ARG A 139 21.47 -9.57 0.15
C ARG A 139 21.55 -8.03 0.28
N GLU A 140 20.48 -7.31 0.00
CA GLU A 140 20.42 -5.84 -0.18
C GLU A 140 20.11 -5.05 1.10
N GLY A 141 20.29 -5.60 2.30
CA GLY A 141 19.94 -4.90 3.55
C GLY A 141 20.58 -3.51 3.69
N ARG A 142 21.79 -3.32 3.17
CA ARG A 142 22.49 -2.03 3.20
C ARG A 142 21.91 -1.05 2.20
N GLU A 143 21.64 -1.48 0.98
CA GLU A 143 21.03 -0.65 -0.07
C GLU A 143 19.60 -0.27 0.30
N LEU A 144 18.83 -1.19 0.85
CA LEU A 144 17.50 -0.91 1.37
C LEU A 144 17.53 0.19 2.45
N SER A 145 18.45 0.07 3.41
CA SER A 145 18.64 1.09 4.45
C SER A 145 19.00 2.45 3.86
N GLN A 146 19.87 2.48 2.85
CA GLN A 146 20.26 3.71 2.15
C GLN A 146 19.07 4.34 1.40
N ARG A 147 18.28 3.54 0.66
CA ARG A 147 17.08 4.03 -0.05
C ARG A 147 16.06 4.61 0.91
N VAL A 148 15.79 3.92 2.02
CA VAL A 148 14.88 4.42 3.06
C VAL A 148 15.42 5.73 3.66
N SER A 149 16.70 5.79 4.01
CA SER A 149 17.29 7.03 4.55
C SER A 149 17.25 8.17 3.54
N ALA A 150 17.53 7.90 2.26
CA ALA A 150 17.43 8.90 1.19
C ALA A 150 16.00 9.43 1.02
N ALA A 151 14.99 8.55 1.10
CA ALA A 151 13.58 8.97 1.03
C ALA A 151 13.22 9.89 2.21
N PHE A 152 13.67 9.57 3.43
CA PHE A 152 13.43 10.40 4.60
C PHE A 152 14.23 11.72 4.56
N ALA A 153 15.40 11.75 3.94
CA ALA A 153 16.18 12.98 3.73
C ALA A 153 15.62 13.84 2.57
N GLY A 154 14.81 13.27 1.69
CA GLY A 154 14.23 13.95 0.53
C GLY A 154 13.17 14.99 0.90
N ASP A 155 12.60 15.63 -0.11
CA ASP A 155 11.64 16.75 0.00
C ASP A 155 10.17 16.32 0.01
N LYS A 156 9.88 15.04 -0.27
CA LYS A 156 8.52 14.50 -0.27
C LYS A 156 8.07 14.09 1.13
N HIS A 157 6.78 14.19 1.39
CA HIS A 157 6.15 13.57 2.56
C HIS A 157 6.10 12.06 2.38
N ILE A 158 6.29 11.33 3.48
CA ILE A 158 6.33 9.86 3.47
C ILE A 158 4.97 9.31 3.89
N ILE A 159 4.42 8.38 3.13
CA ILE A 159 3.25 7.59 3.50
C ILE A 159 3.71 6.17 3.81
N MET A 160 3.39 5.68 5.01
CA MET A 160 3.80 4.36 5.46
C MET A 160 2.65 3.57 6.08
N PHE A 161 2.71 2.28 5.84
CA PHE A 161 1.91 1.28 6.55
C PHE A 161 2.88 0.42 7.38
N PRO A 162 3.13 0.77 8.66
CA PRO A 162 4.23 0.17 9.43
C PRO A 162 4.08 -1.34 9.68
N ALA A 163 2.87 -1.88 9.60
CA ALA A 163 2.63 -3.32 9.63
C ALA A 163 3.28 -4.04 8.43
N GLY A 164 3.43 -3.36 7.29
CA GLY A 164 4.03 -3.89 6.07
C GLY A 164 3.23 -5.01 5.39
N LEU A 165 2.09 -5.35 5.93
CA LEU A 165 1.08 -6.28 5.40
C LEU A 165 -0.30 -5.76 5.79
N CYS A 166 -1.32 -6.03 4.97
CA CYS A 166 -2.68 -5.70 5.36
C CYS A 166 -3.10 -6.49 6.60
N SER A 167 -4.08 -5.94 7.35
CA SER A 167 -4.59 -6.50 8.61
C SER A 167 -4.90 -7.99 8.51
N ARG A 168 -4.79 -8.68 9.62
CA ARG A 168 -5.00 -10.12 9.76
C ARG A 168 -6.00 -10.39 10.87
N ARG A 169 -6.58 -11.60 10.86
CA ARG A 169 -7.35 -12.09 12.00
C ARG A 169 -6.38 -12.67 13.04
N ILE A 170 -6.27 -12.01 14.19
CA ILE A 170 -5.43 -12.37 15.32
C ILE A 170 -6.35 -12.46 16.54
N ASP A 171 -6.41 -13.59 17.20
CA ASP A 171 -7.25 -13.83 18.40
C ASP A 171 -8.73 -13.40 18.21
N GLY A 172 -9.27 -13.71 17.03
CA GLY A 172 -10.64 -13.39 16.66
C GLY A 172 -10.90 -11.95 16.20
N LYS A 173 -9.94 -11.04 16.38
CA LYS A 173 -10.04 -9.63 15.98
C LYS A 173 -9.30 -9.37 14.66
N ILE A 174 -9.83 -8.45 13.87
CA ILE A 174 -9.15 -7.95 12.66
C ILE A 174 -8.28 -6.78 13.08
N GLN A 175 -6.99 -6.93 12.92
CA GLN A 175 -6.02 -5.91 13.32
C GLN A 175 -4.72 -6.06 12.53
N ASP A 176 -3.91 -5.02 12.53
CA ASP A 176 -2.56 -5.08 11.99
C ASP A 176 -1.68 -6.00 12.84
N ILE A 177 -0.68 -6.58 12.22
CA ILE A 177 0.44 -7.17 12.96
C ILE A 177 1.25 -6.05 13.62
N ALA A 178 2.14 -6.40 14.54
CA ALA A 178 2.98 -5.42 15.23
C ALA A 178 3.66 -4.47 14.24
N TRP A 179 3.57 -3.18 14.51
CA TRP A 179 4.15 -2.15 13.68
C TRP A 179 5.68 -2.13 13.79
N ALA A 180 6.34 -2.00 12.65
CA ALA A 180 7.79 -1.86 12.60
C ALA A 180 8.22 -0.47 13.10
N LYS A 181 9.24 -0.41 13.94
CA LYS A 181 9.78 0.83 14.54
C LYS A 181 10.39 1.81 13.53
N THR A 182 10.55 1.42 12.27
CA THR A 182 11.28 2.19 11.25
C THR A 182 10.71 3.60 11.08
N PHE A 183 9.39 3.78 11.13
CA PHE A 183 8.77 5.09 10.98
C PHE A 183 9.17 6.02 12.13
N VAL A 184 9.22 5.54 13.38
CA VAL A 184 9.67 6.33 14.53
C VAL A 184 11.16 6.70 14.36
N THR A 185 12.02 5.70 14.18
CA THR A 185 13.47 5.92 14.11
C THR A 185 13.83 6.90 12.99
N LYS A 186 13.27 6.69 11.79
CA LYS A 186 13.60 7.51 10.63
C LYS A 186 12.97 8.91 10.68
N SER A 187 11.79 9.05 11.28
CA SER A 187 11.17 10.37 11.45
C SER A 187 11.98 11.22 12.44
N VAL A 188 12.44 10.64 13.56
CA VAL A 188 13.32 11.34 14.51
C VAL A 188 14.65 11.72 13.85
N GLU A 189 15.31 10.78 13.15
CA GLU A 189 16.57 11.05 12.43
C GLU A 189 16.44 12.18 11.40
N ALA A 190 15.30 12.27 10.72
CA ALA A 190 15.04 13.24 9.65
C ALA A 190 14.23 14.47 10.11
N GLN A 191 13.98 14.62 11.43
CA GLN A 191 13.22 15.71 12.03
C GLN A 191 11.84 15.89 11.35
N ARG A 192 11.11 14.80 11.20
CA ARG A 192 9.76 14.77 10.61
C ARG A 192 8.72 14.46 11.68
N ASP A 193 7.74 15.31 11.81
CA ASP A 193 6.61 15.02 12.67
C ASP A 193 5.80 13.88 12.09
N ILE A 194 5.20 13.07 12.97
CA ILE A 194 4.42 11.91 12.59
C ILE A 194 2.94 12.26 12.65
N VAL A 195 2.23 12.05 11.56
CA VAL A 195 0.77 12.25 11.49
C VAL A 195 0.11 10.88 11.46
N PRO A 196 -0.53 10.45 12.55
CA PRO A 196 -1.24 9.18 12.59
C PRO A 196 -2.54 9.27 11.83
N ILE A 197 -2.84 8.23 11.04
CA ILE A 197 -4.08 8.10 10.29
C ILE A 197 -4.71 6.75 10.64
N TYR A 198 -6.00 6.74 10.84
CA TYR A 198 -6.77 5.52 10.97
C TYR A 198 -7.71 5.38 9.78
N PHE A 199 -7.55 4.28 9.06
CA PHE A 199 -8.42 3.91 7.95
C PHE A 199 -9.44 2.87 8.46
N GLU A 200 -10.72 3.20 8.39
CA GLU A 200 -11.78 2.29 8.78
C GLU A 200 -12.14 1.40 7.60
N GLY A 201 -11.99 0.09 7.79
CA GLY A 201 -12.28 -0.87 6.75
C GLY A 201 -11.88 -2.29 7.14
N ARG A 202 -12.37 -3.25 6.37
CA ARG A 202 -11.98 -4.65 6.49
C ARG A 202 -12.19 -5.38 5.17
N ASN A 203 -11.36 -6.36 4.91
CA ASN A 203 -11.54 -7.32 3.82
C ASN A 203 -12.59 -8.38 4.17
N SER A 204 -12.95 -9.20 3.22
CA SER A 204 -13.92 -10.28 3.40
C SER A 204 -13.41 -11.36 4.38
N ASP A 205 -14.32 -12.06 5.02
CA ASP A 205 -13.96 -13.22 5.85
C ASP A 205 -13.27 -14.32 5.05
N ARG A 206 -13.56 -14.42 3.75
CA ARG A 206 -12.86 -15.32 2.83
C ARG A 206 -11.37 -14.96 2.74
N PHE A 207 -11.03 -13.68 2.59
CA PHE A 207 -9.65 -13.22 2.57
C PHE A 207 -8.90 -13.63 3.84
N TYR A 208 -9.46 -13.35 5.01
CA TYR A 208 -8.82 -13.69 6.29
C TYR A 208 -8.66 -15.19 6.49
N ARG A 209 -9.65 -16.01 6.08
CA ARG A 209 -9.54 -17.48 6.14
C ARG A 209 -8.42 -17.99 5.24
N LEU A 210 -8.33 -17.49 4.01
CA LEU A 210 -7.26 -17.87 3.07
C LEU A 210 -5.88 -17.46 3.56
N ALA A 211 -5.76 -16.27 4.13
CA ALA A 211 -4.51 -15.78 4.71
C ALA A 211 -4.06 -16.66 5.89
N ALA A 212 -4.99 -17.03 6.77
CA ALA A 212 -4.71 -17.93 7.90
C ALA A 212 -4.32 -19.34 7.42
N TRP A 213 -5.01 -19.86 6.43
CA TRP A 213 -4.74 -21.19 5.84
C TRP A 213 -3.37 -21.25 5.16
N SER A 214 -3.05 -20.24 4.35
CA SER A 214 -1.74 -20.11 3.71
C SER A 214 -0.60 -20.10 4.73
N LYS A 215 -0.76 -19.37 5.83
CA LYS A 215 0.20 -19.35 6.94
C LYS A 215 0.35 -20.74 7.59
N ARG A 216 -0.78 -21.41 7.88
CA ARG A 216 -0.79 -22.73 8.53
C ARG A 216 -0.12 -23.82 7.68
N LEU A 217 -0.27 -23.74 6.34
CA LEU A 217 0.32 -24.68 5.40
C LEU A 217 1.79 -24.35 5.05
N GLY A 218 2.37 -23.30 5.64
CA GLY A 218 3.74 -22.90 5.37
C GLY A 218 3.98 -22.45 3.91
N ILE A 219 2.93 -22.04 3.20
CA ILE A 219 3.03 -21.61 1.81
C ILE A 219 3.81 -20.31 1.78
N ARG A 220 5.05 -20.35 1.27
CA ARG A 220 5.95 -19.20 1.19
C ARG A 220 5.46 -18.11 0.23
N PHE A 221 4.68 -18.49 -0.77
CA PHE A 221 4.03 -17.55 -1.67
C PHE A 221 2.82 -16.92 -0.96
N ASN A 222 2.79 -15.60 -0.87
CA ASN A 222 1.67 -14.90 -0.23
C ASN A 222 0.44 -14.94 -1.15
N LEU A 223 -0.27 -16.08 -1.15
CA LEU A 223 -1.52 -16.26 -1.90
C LEU A 223 -2.53 -15.14 -1.61
N ALA A 224 -2.51 -14.60 -0.39
CA ALA A 224 -3.39 -13.50 -0.02
C ALA A 224 -3.18 -12.26 -0.90
N MET A 225 -1.97 -12.04 -1.46
CA MET A 225 -1.73 -10.91 -2.38
C MET A 225 -2.54 -11.02 -3.67
N LEU A 226 -2.73 -12.23 -4.21
CA LEU A 226 -3.57 -12.42 -5.41
C LEU A 226 -5.04 -12.04 -5.12
N PHE A 227 -5.48 -12.26 -3.88
CA PHE A 227 -6.85 -11.95 -3.47
C PHE A 227 -7.03 -10.47 -3.10
N LEU A 228 -5.98 -9.69 -2.97
CA LEU A 228 -6.12 -8.25 -2.72
C LEU A 228 -6.77 -7.52 -3.90
N VAL A 229 -6.56 -8.00 -5.13
CA VAL A 229 -7.22 -7.44 -6.30
C VAL A 229 -8.71 -7.79 -6.30
N ASP A 230 -9.08 -9.02 -5.94
CA ASP A 230 -10.47 -9.43 -5.75
C ASP A 230 -11.16 -8.61 -4.63
N GLU A 231 -10.47 -8.37 -3.52
CA GLU A 231 -10.98 -7.52 -2.44
C GLU A 231 -11.16 -6.07 -2.92
N LEU A 232 -10.19 -5.50 -3.64
CA LEU A 232 -10.29 -4.17 -4.22
C LEU A 232 -11.53 -4.05 -5.14
N TYR A 233 -11.72 -5.03 -6.01
CA TYR A 233 -12.88 -5.09 -6.90
C TYR A 233 -14.20 -5.20 -6.12
N ARG A 234 -14.23 -5.95 -5.01
CA ARG A 234 -15.41 -6.10 -4.12
C ARG A 234 -15.74 -4.83 -3.36
N HIS A 235 -14.77 -3.96 -3.15
CA HIS A 235 -14.96 -2.67 -2.48
C HIS A 235 -15.56 -1.60 -3.37
N ARG A 236 -15.88 -1.87 -4.64
CA ARG A 236 -16.56 -0.92 -5.54
C ARG A 236 -17.88 -0.44 -4.93
N GLY A 237 -18.16 0.86 -5.07
CA GLY A 237 -19.30 1.51 -4.44
C GLY A 237 -19.20 1.60 -2.91
N GLY A 238 -18.03 1.23 -2.35
CA GLY A 238 -17.80 1.19 -0.91
C GLY A 238 -17.71 2.58 -0.29
N LYS A 239 -18.09 2.64 1.00
CA LYS A 239 -17.95 3.84 1.82
C LYS A 239 -16.86 3.60 2.84
N PHE A 240 -15.90 4.52 2.91
CA PHE A 240 -14.76 4.42 3.83
C PHE A 240 -14.62 5.70 4.63
N ARG A 241 -14.14 5.56 5.85
CA ARG A 241 -13.85 6.67 6.74
C ARG A 241 -12.36 6.70 7.03
N VAL A 242 -11.77 7.88 6.83
CA VAL A 242 -10.36 8.17 7.12
C VAL A 242 -10.31 9.18 8.24
N VAL A 243 -9.67 8.84 9.34
CA VAL A 243 -9.51 9.73 10.50
C VAL A 243 -8.06 10.17 10.58
N ILE A 244 -7.83 11.47 10.46
CA ILE A 244 -6.49 12.07 10.54
C ILE A 244 -6.31 12.59 11.96
N GLY A 245 -5.32 12.06 12.67
CA GLY A 245 -4.95 12.48 14.00
C GLY A 245 -4.09 13.75 14.01
N LYS A 246 -3.92 14.33 15.18
CA LYS A 246 -3.02 15.48 15.35
C LYS A 246 -1.58 15.06 15.09
N PRO A 247 -0.75 15.93 14.46
CA PRO A 247 0.67 15.68 14.33
C PRO A 247 1.33 15.49 15.69
N ILE A 248 2.23 14.53 15.76
CA ILE A 248 3.06 14.25 16.93
C ILE A 248 4.47 14.76 16.60
N PRO A 249 4.97 15.78 17.31
CA PRO A 249 6.30 16.30 17.10
C PRO A 249 7.36 15.21 17.23
N HIS A 250 8.36 15.21 16.36
CA HIS A 250 9.40 14.18 16.38
C HIS A 250 10.23 14.20 17.71
N GLU A 251 10.28 15.32 18.39
CA GLU A 251 10.93 15.49 19.69
C GLU A 251 10.24 14.73 20.83
N GLU A 252 8.95 14.38 20.68
CA GLU A 252 8.23 13.59 21.68
C GLU A 252 8.74 12.14 21.77
N PHE A 253 9.34 11.64 20.69
CA PHE A 253 9.88 10.27 20.64
C PHE A 253 11.25 10.16 21.31
N THR A 254 11.30 10.44 22.60
CA THR A 254 12.52 10.47 23.41
C THR A 254 13.03 9.07 23.79
N ALA A 255 14.22 9.02 24.39
CA ALA A 255 14.80 7.79 24.94
C ALA A 255 14.04 7.22 26.16
N ALA A 256 12.98 7.88 26.64
CA ALA A 256 12.11 7.37 27.72
C ALA A 256 11.43 6.05 27.33
N ARG A 257 11.27 5.79 26.03
CA ARG A 257 10.77 4.50 25.50
C ARG A 257 11.64 4.06 24.33
N THR A 258 11.74 2.75 24.15
CA THR A 258 12.39 2.23 22.94
C THR A 258 11.56 2.56 21.69
N PRO A 259 12.19 2.70 20.51
CA PRO A 259 11.42 2.94 19.28
C PRO A 259 10.34 1.90 19.00
N THR A 260 10.53 0.65 19.44
CA THR A 260 9.50 -0.40 19.34
C THR A 260 8.33 -0.14 20.28
N ALA A 261 8.58 0.36 21.49
CA ALA A 261 7.53 0.70 22.43
C ALA A 261 6.76 1.98 22.03
N TRP A 262 7.40 2.88 21.28
CA TRP A 262 6.71 4.02 20.67
C TRP A 262 5.84 3.61 19.47
N ALA A 263 6.21 2.54 18.77
CA ALA A 263 5.47 2.04 17.60
C ALA A 263 4.27 1.14 17.98
N ALA A 264 4.17 0.70 19.25
CA ALA A 264 3.09 -0.13 19.77
C ALA A 264 1.96 0.74 20.33
#